data_7f35975aeaad8f1e9b76aa315fdcd973
#
_entry.id   7f35975aeaad8f1e9b76aa315fdcd973
#
_cell.length_a   1.000
_cell.length_b   1.000
_cell.length_c   1.000
_cell.angle_alpha   90.00
_cell.angle_beta   90.00
_cell.angle_gamma   90.00
#
_symmetry.space_group_name_H-M   'P 1'
#
loop_
_entity.id
_entity.type
_entity.pdbx_description
1 polymer ?
#
loop_
_entity_poly.entity_id
_entity_poly.type
_entity_poly.pdbx_seq_one_letter_code
_entity_poly.pdbx_strand_id
1 'polypeptide(L)'
;RHGVTDFTVSGRLDGRGGADPELNAEGLAQAAAVARILPGLVGDQQVRLVTSSLRRTQMTGAAIAAALGVVPEADPDWDERAFGEWDGLTSAQIQERSPMKLARMRVDAAYPPPGGESRSEVAARVGRAFERATAAAGTVVVVTSRVPILVVLGQVLQVGAERFWALETEPASVSIVTLWPDGNVSVPLVNRTDHLH
;
A
#
# COMPACT_ATOMS: atom_id res chain seq x y z
N ARG A 1 4.77 -0.52 -2.61
CA ARG A 1 3.48 -0.66 -3.29
C ARG A 1 3.57 -1.79 -4.32
N HIS A 2 2.48 -2.53 -4.56
CA HIS A 2 2.40 -3.54 -5.63
C HIS A 2 2.70 -2.95 -7.03
N GLY A 3 3.09 -3.78 -8.00
CA GLY A 3 3.24 -3.40 -9.40
C GLY A 3 1.92 -3.03 -10.07
N VAL A 4 1.95 -2.49 -11.29
CA VAL A 4 0.74 -2.05 -11.99
C VAL A 4 -0.17 -3.22 -12.39
N THR A 5 -1.48 -2.92 -12.38
CA THR A 5 -2.55 -3.74 -12.95
C THR A 5 -3.20 -2.98 -14.10
N ASP A 6 -4.06 -3.59 -14.88
CA ASP A 6 -4.83 -2.87 -15.91
C ASP A 6 -5.77 -1.82 -15.29
N PHE A 7 -6.21 -2.02 -14.03
CA PHE A 7 -6.97 -1.00 -13.30
C PHE A 7 -6.10 0.20 -12.94
N THR A 8 -4.86 -0.03 -12.49
CA THR A 8 -3.90 1.05 -12.23
C THR A 8 -3.65 1.89 -13.49
N VAL A 9 -3.39 1.23 -14.63
CA VAL A 9 -3.13 1.89 -15.92
C VAL A 9 -4.35 2.70 -16.39
N SER A 10 -5.54 2.16 -16.23
CA SER A 10 -6.79 2.85 -16.63
C SER A 10 -7.32 3.84 -15.59
N GLY A 11 -6.62 4.06 -14.47
CA GLY A 11 -7.03 4.98 -13.40
C GLY A 11 -8.30 4.58 -12.67
N ARG A 12 -8.63 3.28 -12.66
CA ARG A 12 -9.77 2.72 -11.94
C ARG A 12 -9.43 2.46 -10.48
N LEU A 13 -10.38 2.69 -9.59
CA LEU A 13 -10.27 2.29 -8.20
C LEU A 13 -10.28 0.76 -8.09
N ASP A 14 -9.46 0.24 -7.21
CA ASP A 14 -9.13 -1.17 -7.10
C ASP A 14 -8.98 -1.51 -5.60
N GLY A 15 -10.11 -1.71 -4.96
CA GLY A 15 -10.20 -1.94 -3.52
C GLY A 15 -10.30 -3.42 -3.14
N ARG A 16 -10.32 -3.66 -1.82
CA ARG A 16 -10.70 -4.98 -1.30
C ARG A 16 -12.20 -5.23 -1.53
N GLY A 17 -12.54 -6.48 -1.82
CA GLY A 17 -13.93 -6.89 -2.08
C GLY A 17 -14.44 -6.55 -3.47
N GLY A 18 -13.61 -6.00 -4.35
CA GLY A 18 -13.90 -5.72 -5.75
C GLY A 18 -13.38 -6.79 -6.71
N ALA A 19 -12.92 -6.36 -7.88
CA ALA A 19 -12.51 -7.25 -8.99
C ALA A 19 -11.19 -8.00 -8.72
N ASP A 20 -10.35 -7.51 -7.81
CA ASP A 20 -9.05 -8.06 -7.43
C ASP A 20 -8.15 -8.44 -8.63
N PRO A 21 -7.80 -7.48 -9.53
CA PRO A 21 -7.01 -7.75 -10.71
C PRO A 21 -5.59 -8.21 -10.38
N GLU A 22 -5.06 -9.04 -11.27
CA GLU A 22 -3.65 -9.45 -11.26
C GLU A 22 -2.72 -8.35 -11.75
N LEU A 23 -1.42 -8.52 -11.51
CA LEU A 23 -0.40 -7.71 -12.19
C LEU A 23 -0.49 -7.96 -13.71
N ASN A 24 -0.39 -6.90 -14.48
CA ASN A 24 -0.17 -7.03 -15.93
C ASN A 24 1.32 -7.27 -16.23
N ALA A 25 1.68 -7.37 -17.52
CA ALA A 25 3.06 -7.66 -17.93
C ALA A 25 4.08 -6.63 -17.39
N GLU A 26 3.71 -5.34 -17.38
CA GLU A 26 4.52 -4.29 -16.79
C GLU A 26 4.65 -4.45 -15.28
N GLY A 27 3.55 -4.74 -14.58
CA GLY A 27 3.55 -4.97 -13.13
C GLY A 27 4.42 -6.17 -12.72
N LEU A 28 4.45 -7.23 -13.52
CA LEU A 28 5.37 -8.36 -13.30
C LEU A 28 6.83 -7.95 -13.47
N ALA A 29 7.16 -7.15 -14.48
CA ALA A 29 8.50 -6.60 -14.67
C ALA A 29 8.90 -5.67 -13.50
N GLN A 30 7.98 -4.82 -13.04
CA GLN A 30 8.18 -3.96 -11.87
C GLN A 30 8.39 -4.77 -10.59
N ALA A 31 7.62 -5.84 -10.36
CA ALA A 31 7.81 -6.72 -9.21
C ALA A 31 9.20 -7.40 -9.22
N ALA A 32 9.66 -7.84 -10.39
CA ALA A 32 11.01 -8.38 -10.55
C ALA A 32 12.10 -7.31 -10.31
N ALA A 33 11.86 -6.05 -10.70
CA ALA A 33 12.79 -4.95 -10.47
C ALA A 33 12.93 -4.65 -8.96
N VAL A 34 11.83 -4.58 -8.22
CA VAL A 34 11.86 -4.44 -6.75
C VAL A 34 12.60 -5.61 -6.11
N ALA A 35 12.30 -6.83 -6.53
CA ALA A 35 12.94 -8.04 -6.00
C ALA A 35 14.48 -8.03 -6.14
N ARG A 36 15.00 -7.45 -7.21
CA ARG A 36 16.45 -7.32 -7.43
C ARG A 36 17.15 -6.39 -6.45
N ILE A 37 16.49 -5.30 -6.03
CA ILE A 37 17.12 -4.29 -5.16
C ILE A 37 16.94 -4.57 -3.67
N LEU A 38 15.91 -5.32 -3.28
CA LEU A 38 15.58 -5.55 -1.88
C LEU A 38 16.70 -6.22 -1.07
N PRO A 39 17.44 -7.25 -1.57
CA PRO A 39 18.55 -7.82 -0.83
C PRO A 39 19.59 -6.76 -0.42
N GLY A 40 19.91 -5.81 -1.30
CA GLY A 40 20.82 -4.71 -0.99
C GLY A 40 20.28 -3.70 0.02
N LEU A 41 18.95 -3.56 0.12
CA LEU A 41 18.30 -2.66 1.08
C LEU A 41 18.16 -3.27 2.48
N VAL A 42 17.95 -4.59 2.56
CA VAL A 42 17.77 -5.27 3.84
C VAL A 42 19.11 -5.79 4.43
N GLY A 43 20.14 -5.95 3.60
CA GLY A 43 21.44 -6.49 4.02
C GLY A 43 21.32 -7.90 4.60
N ASP A 44 22.15 -8.21 5.59
CA ASP A 44 22.21 -9.54 6.25
C ASP A 44 21.16 -9.71 7.36
N GLN A 45 20.17 -8.83 7.44
CA GLN A 45 19.16 -8.91 8.48
C GLN A 45 18.17 -10.05 8.22
N GLN A 46 17.66 -10.63 9.31
CA GLN A 46 16.52 -11.53 9.22
C GLN A 46 15.28 -10.75 8.78
N VAL A 47 14.67 -11.17 7.68
CA VAL A 47 13.53 -10.51 7.07
C VAL A 47 12.27 -11.32 7.24
N ARG A 48 11.19 -10.69 7.70
CA ARG A 48 9.81 -11.17 7.56
C ARG A 48 9.19 -10.48 6.36
N LEU A 49 8.49 -11.25 5.53
CA LEU A 49 7.75 -10.71 4.38
C LEU A 49 6.26 -10.86 4.63
N VAL A 50 5.54 -9.75 4.63
CA VAL A 50 4.09 -9.70 4.78
C VAL A 50 3.48 -9.15 3.50
N THR A 51 2.39 -9.73 3.03
CA THR A 51 1.60 -9.19 1.91
C THR A 51 0.19 -8.89 2.36
N SER A 52 -0.50 -7.98 1.71
CA SER A 52 -1.95 -7.97 1.80
C SER A 52 -2.54 -9.22 1.15
N SER A 53 -3.84 -9.47 1.33
CA SER A 53 -4.51 -10.64 0.78
C SER A 53 -4.82 -10.54 -0.72
N LEU A 54 -4.65 -9.36 -1.33
CA LEU A 54 -5.02 -9.07 -2.72
C LEU A 54 -4.01 -9.68 -3.71
N ARG A 55 -4.51 -10.21 -4.84
CA ARG A 55 -3.71 -10.96 -5.83
C ARG A 55 -2.48 -10.19 -6.30
N ARG A 56 -2.60 -8.91 -6.64
CA ARG A 56 -1.50 -8.05 -7.09
C ARG A 56 -0.38 -7.89 -6.06
N THR A 57 -0.73 -7.84 -4.77
CA THR A 57 0.28 -7.77 -3.69
C THR A 57 0.93 -9.11 -3.45
N GLN A 58 0.18 -10.21 -3.53
CA GLN A 58 0.72 -11.55 -3.42
C GLN A 58 1.67 -11.88 -4.58
N MET A 59 1.31 -11.50 -5.81
CA MET A 59 2.18 -11.68 -6.99
C MET A 59 3.48 -10.87 -6.87
N THR A 60 3.38 -9.61 -6.41
CA THR A 60 4.57 -8.79 -6.13
C THR A 60 5.41 -9.41 -5.00
N GLY A 61 4.75 -9.86 -3.93
CA GLY A 61 5.38 -10.53 -2.79
C GLY A 61 6.05 -11.85 -3.16
N ALA A 62 5.49 -12.62 -4.10
CA ALA A 62 6.10 -13.87 -4.57
C ALA A 62 7.46 -13.63 -5.25
N ALA A 63 7.59 -12.58 -6.07
CA ALA A 63 8.87 -12.20 -6.67
C ALA A 63 9.90 -11.81 -5.60
N ILE A 64 9.48 -11.06 -4.59
CA ILE A 64 10.32 -10.63 -3.46
C ILE A 64 10.73 -11.86 -2.61
N ALA A 65 9.78 -12.74 -2.30
CA ALA A 65 10.00 -13.96 -1.54
C ALA A 65 11.09 -14.84 -2.16
N ALA A 66 11.03 -15.01 -3.49
CA ALA A 66 12.03 -15.77 -4.23
C ALA A 66 13.45 -15.14 -4.14
N ALA A 67 13.54 -13.80 -4.17
CA ALA A 67 14.82 -13.10 -4.09
C ALA A 67 15.43 -13.10 -2.68
N LEU A 68 14.59 -13.09 -1.65
CA LEU A 68 15.02 -13.05 -0.25
C LEU A 68 15.11 -14.46 0.39
N GLY A 69 14.61 -15.50 -0.28
CA GLY A 69 14.56 -16.85 0.28
C GLY A 69 13.64 -17.01 1.48
N VAL A 70 12.54 -16.26 1.53
CA VAL A 70 11.58 -16.25 2.64
C VAL A 70 10.20 -16.68 2.19
N VAL A 71 9.35 -17.07 3.13
CA VAL A 71 7.93 -17.38 2.87
C VAL A 71 7.08 -16.17 3.25
N PRO A 72 6.23 -15.65 2.35
CA PRO A 72 5.37 -14.53 2.65
C PRO A 72 4.18 -14.93 3.55
N GLU A 73 3.82 -14.08 4.48
CA GLU A 73 2.63 -14.18 5.29
C GLU A 73 1.55 -13.22 4.74
N ALA A 74 0.32 -13.69 4.58
CA ALA A 74 -0.79 -12.82 4.16
C ALA A 74 -1.50 -12.24 5.40
N ASP A 75 -1.68 -10.91 5.42
CA ASP A 75 -2.44 -10.22 6.46
C ASP A 75 -3.45 -9.26 5.80
N PRO A 76 -4.77 -9.57 5.87
CA PRO A 76 -5.83 -8.77 5.25
C PRO A 76 -5.96 -7.35 5.83
N ASP A 77 -5.43 -7.07 7.03
CA ASP A 77 -5.41 -5.72 7.57
C ASP A 77 -4.51 -4.77 6.73
N TRP A 78 -3.64 -5.30 5.85
CA TRP A 78 -2.87 -4.55 4.87
C TRP A 78 -3.58 -4.36 3.52
N ASP A 79 -4.81 -4.82 3.34
CA ASP A 79 -5.54 -4.66 2.08
C ASP A 79 -5.79 -3.19 1.73
N GLU A 80 -5.96 -2.92 0.44
CA GLU A 80 -6.41 -1.62 -0.03
C GLU A 80 -7.81 -1.29 0.53
N ARG A 81 -8.14 -0.01 0.59
CA ARG A 81 -9.45 0.48 1.00
C ARG A 81 -10.55 -0.15 0.17
N ALA A 82 -11.63 -0.61 0.81
CA ALA A 82 -12.84 -0.98 0.08
C ALA A 82 -13.51 0.26 -0.51
N PHE A 83 -13.72 0.28 -1.82
CA PHE A 83 -14.38 1.38 -2.51
C PHE A 83 -15.88 1.13 -2.74
N GLY A 84 -16.38 -0.07 -2.42
CA GLY A 84 -17.80 -0.42 -2.55
C GLY A 84 -18.32 -0.21 -3.96
N GLU A 85 -19.40 0.57 -4.11
CA GLU A 85 -20.01 0.87 -5.43
C GLU A 85 -19.09 1.66 -6.39
N TRP A 86 -17.99 2.20 -5.88
CA TRP A 86 -17.02 2.93 -6.71
C TRP A 86 -15.86 2.06 -7.19
N ASP A 87 -15.79 0.80 -6.77
CA ASP A 87 -14.78 -0.11 -7.25
C ASP A 87 -14.90 -0.29 -8.78
N GLY A 88 -13.76 -0.28 -9.48
CA GLY A 88 -13.71 -0.33 -10.94
C GLY A 88 -14.06 0.97 -11.67
N LEU A 89 -14.45 2.04 -10.97
CA LEU A 89 -14.71 3.35 -11.57
C LEU A 89 -13.46 4.23 -11.53
N THR A 90 -13.35 5.12 -12.52
CA THR A 90 -12.35 6.21 -12.49
C THR A 90 -12.85 7.39 -11.65
N SER A 91 -11.93 8.24 -11.17
CA SER A 91 -12.29 9.48 -10.46
C SER A 91 -13.22 10.38 -11.30
N ALA A 92 -13.05 10.42 -12.62
CA ALA A 92 -13.91 11.19 -13.53
C ALA A 92 -15.35 10.64 -13.53
N GLN A 93 -15.52 9.32 -13.62
CA GLN A 93 -16.83 8.67 -13.56
C GLN A 93 -17.54 8.89 -12.21
N ILE A 94 -16.77 8.85 -11.12
CA ILE A 94 -17.32 9.13 -9.79
C ILE A 94 -17.70 10.60 -9.66
N GLN A 95 -16.89 11.53 -10.18
CA GLN A 95 -17.17 12.95 -10.19
C GLN A 95 -18.46 13.26 -10.96
N GLU A 96 -18.69 12.58 -12.09
CA GLU A 96 -19.93 12.73 -12.88
C GLU A 96 -21.16 12.19 -12.13
N ARG A 97 -21.05 11.00 -11.52
CA ARG A 97 -22.18 10.30 -10.88
C ARG A 97 -22.51 10.80 -9.48
N SER A 98 -21.51 11.22 -8.73
CA SER A 98 -21.62 11.51 -7.30
C SER A 98 -20.68 12.62 -6.82
N PRO A 99 -20.71 13.84 -7.42
CA PRO A 99 -19.75 14.91 -7.13
C PRO A 99 -19.71 15.30 -5.65
N MET A 100 -20.88 15.44 -5.03
CA MET A 100 -20.98 15.84 -3.62
C MET A 100 -20.43 14.78 -2.66
N LYS A 101 -20.66 13.48 -2.94
CA LYS A 101 -20.11 12.40 -2.13
C LYS A 101 -18.59 12.32 -2.28
N LEU A 102 -18.07 12.49 -3.50
CA LEU A 102 -16.64 12.51 -3.76
C LEU A 102 -15.95 13.69 -3.06
N ALA A 103 -16.54 14.89 -3.15
CA ALA A 103 -16.02 16.07 -2.46
C ALA A 103 -15.98 15.86 -0.94
N ARG A 104 -17.06 15.33 -0.35
CA ARG A 104 -17.11 15.03 1.08
C ARG A 104 -16.06 14.00 1.48
N MET A 105 -15.92 12.89 0.74
CA MET A 105 -14.92 11.84 1.03
C MET A 105 -13.49 12.37 1.04
N ARG A 106 -13.18 13.40 0.25
CA ARG A 106 -11.84 13.99 0.19
C ARG A 106 -11.46 14.74 1.47
N VAL A 107 -12.43 15.38 2.12
CA VAL A 107 -12.20 16.24 3.30
C VAL A 107 -12.58 15.55 4.63
N ASP A 108 -13.56 14.67 4.61
CA ASP A 108 -14.07 13.97 5.80
C ASP A 108 -13.49 12.54 5.86
N ALA A 109 -12.58 12.30 6.80
CA ALA A 109 -11.93 11.00 6.96
C ALA A 109 -12.89 9.89 7.42
N ALA A 110 -13.99 10.25 8.09
CA ALA A 110 -14.99 9.31 8.56
C ALA A 110 -16.07 8.98 7.50
N TYR A 111 -16.10 9.71 6.39
CA TYR A 111 -17.09 9.48 5.35
C TYR A 111 -16.64 8.41 4.36
N PRO A 112 -17.34 7.25 4.28
CA PRO A 112 -17.01 6.18 3.35
C PRO A 112 -17.60 6.42 1.95
N PRO A 113 -17.05 5.82 0.88
CA PRO A 113 -17.79 5.61 -0.35
C PRO A 113 -18.99 4.67 -0.09
N PRO A 114 -20.05 4.71 -0.91
CA PRO A 114 -21.20 3.83 -0.72
C PRO A 114 -20.81 2.35 -0.69
N GLY A 115 -21.12 1.66 0.40
CA GLY A 115 -20.76 0.25 0.58
C GLY A 115 -19.27 -0.04 0.78
N GLY A 116 -18.44 0.99 0.98
CA GLY A 116 -17.01 0.85 1.19
C GLY A 116 -16.54 1.27 2.60
N GLU A 117 -15.23 1.42 2.77
CA GLU A 117 -14.59 1.83 4.03
C GLU A 117 -14.29 3.32 4.04
N SER A 118 -14.44 3.97 5.19
CA SER A 118 -13.89 5.30 5.47
C SER A 118 -12.35 5.24 5.61
N ARG A 119 -11.68 6.39 5.48
CA ARG A 119 -10.24 6.46 5.76
C ARG A 119 -9.91 6.14 7.22
N SER A 120 -10.80 6.50 8.15
CA SER A 120 -10.63 6.21 9.57
C SER A 120 -10.67 4.69 9.86
N GLU A 121 -11.57 3.94 9.20
CA GLU A 121 -11.63 2.48 9.33
C GLU A 121 -10.36 1.82 8.77
N VAL A 122 -9.90 2.26 7.59
CA VAL A 122 -8.63 1.78 7.02
C VAL A 122 -7.47 2.11 7.95
N ALA A 123 -7.41 3.35 8.48
CA ALA A 123 -6.34 3.75 9.42
C ALA A 123 -6.32 2.88 10.68
N ALA A 124 -7.49 2.53 11.20
CA ALA A 124 -7.58 1.68 12.39
C ALA A 124 -7.05 0.25 12.14
N ARG A 125 -7.44 -0.41 11.01
CA ARG A 125 -6.95 -1.78 10.72
C ARG A 125 -5.47 -1.80 10.32
N VAL A 126 -5.03 -0.84 9.50
CA VAL A 126 -3.62 -0.72 9.09
C VAL A 126 -2.73 -0.39 10.29
N GLY A 127 -3.21 0.44 11.24
CA GLY A 127 -2.51 0.72 12.51
C GLY A 127 -2.25 -0.57 13.28
N ARG A 128 -3.27 -1.42 13.48
CA ARG A 128 -3.10 -2.74 14.12
C ARG A 128 -2.13 -3.64 13.36
N ALA A 129 -2.19 -3.64 12.02
CA ALA A 129 -1.26 -4.43 11.21
C ALA A 129 0.19 -3.91 11.34
N PHE A 130 0.38 -2.60 11.40
CA PHE A 130 1.68 -1.97 11.61
C PHE A 130 2.24 -2.30 13.00
N GLU A 131 1.42 -2.22 14.06
CA GLU A 131 1.82 -2.65 15.41
C GLU A 131 2.26 -4.13 15.45
N ARG A 132 1.49 -5.03 14.83
CA ARG A 132 1.88 -6.46 14.71
C ARG A 132 3.18 -6.65 13.95
N ALA A 133 3.35 -5.93 12.85
CA ALA A 133 4.54 -6.02 12.02
C ALA A 133 5.79 -5.56 12.77
N THR A 134 5.66 -4.56 13.62
CA THR A 134 6.77 -3.93 14.34
C THR A 134 6.95 -4.39 15.79
N ALA A 135 6.13 -5.33 16.26
CA ALA A 135 6.19 -5.86 17.63
C ALA A 135 7.48 -6.60 17.98
N ALA A 136 8.18 -7.15 16.98
CA ALA A 136 9.46 -7.82 17.14
C ALA A 136 10.58 -7.02 16.46
N ALA A 137 11.78 -7.11 17.02
CA ALA A 137 12.97 -6.53 16.38
C ALA A 137 13.26 -7.23 15.04
N GLY A 138 13.88 -6.49 14.12
CA GLY A 138 14.27 -7.00 12.80
C GLY A 138 13.65 -6.20 11.66
N THR A 139 13.83 -6.68 10.44
CA THR A 139 13.31 -6.06 9.23
C THR A 139 12.03 -6.74 8.78
N VAL A 140 10.99 -5.95 8.55
CA VAL A 140 9.73 -6.43 7.95
C VAL A 140 9.54 -5.74 6.60
N VAL A 141 9.39 -6.53 5.55
CA VAL A 141 8.99 -6.05 4.22
C VAL A 141 7.49 -6.25 4.09
N VAL A 142 6.76 -5.17 3.84
CA VAL A 142 5.30 -5.21 3.64
C VAL A 142 4.98 -4.87 2.20
N VAL A 143 4.28 -5.77 1.50
CA VAL A 143 3.76 -5.51 0.16
C VAL A 143 2.28 -5.21 0.25
N THR A 144 1.92 -3.96 -0.03
CA THR A 144 0.55 -3.48 0.11
C THR A 144 0.19 -2.50 -1.01
N SER A 145 -0.86 -1.73 -0.82
CA SER A 145 -1.43 -0.79 -1.78
C SER A 145 -1.25 0.66 -1.32
N ARG A 146 -1.74 1.62 -2.12
CA ARG A 146 -1.52 3.04 -1.92
C ARG A 146 -2.02 3.55 -0.57
N VAL A 147 -3.30 3.30 -0.24
CA VAL A 147 -3.90 3.89 0.97
C VAL A 147 -3.26 3.38 2.26
N PRO A 148 -3.00 2.07 2.43
CA PRO A 148 -2.25 1.58 3.59
C PRO A 148 -0.86 2.22 3.75
N ILE A 149 -0.11 2.42 2.65
CA ILE A 149 1.19 3.11 2.73
C ILE A 149 1.02 4.55 3.21
N LEU A 150 0.04 5.28 2.66
CA LEU A 150 -0.25 6.66 3.09
C LEU A 150 -0.67 6.72 4.56
N VAL A 151 -1.39 5.71 5.06
CA VAL A 151 -1.76 5.60 6.48
C VAL A 151 -0.51 5.49 7.34
N VAL A 152 0.39 4.55 7.03
CA VAL A 152 1.64 4.37 7.82
C VAL A 152 2.50 5.64 7.77
N LEU A 153 2.77 6.17 6.58
CA LEU A 153 3.57 7.38 6.43
C LEU A 153 2.91 8.58 7.12
N GLY A 154 1.59 8.71 7.01
CA GLY A 154 0.83 9.76 7.68
C GLY A 154 0.92 9.68 9.21
N GLN A 155 0.88 8.47 9.78
CA GLN A 155 1.02 8.25 11.22
C GLN A 155 2.44 8.59 11.69
N VAL A 156 3.46 8.05 11.05
CA VAL A 156 4.86 8.23 11.49
C VAL A 156 5.38 9.65 11.26
N LEU A 157 4.90 10.34 10.21
CA LEU A 157 5.25 11.73 9.90
C LEU A 157 4.31 12.74 10.57
N GLN A 158 3.28 12.28 11.29
CA GLN A 158 2.24 13.10 11.92
C GLN A 158 1.57 14.07 10.91
N VAL A 159 1.30 13.57 9.71
CA VAL A 159 0.64 14.34 8.66
C VAL A 159 -0.84 14.48 8.99
N GLY A 160 -1.33 15.70 9.07
CA GLY A 160 -2.75 15.97 9.32
C GLY A 160 -3.67 15.41 8.24
N ALA A 161 -4.91 15.11 8.62
CA ALA A 161 -5.89 14.47 7.73
C ALA A 161 -6.15 15.27 6.44
N GLU A 162 -6.01 16.58 6.48
CA GLU A 162 -6.16 17.50 5.33
C GLU A 162 -5.05 17.36 4.30
N ARG A 163 -3.89 16.82 4.71
CA ARG A 163 -2.73 16.58 3.84
C ARG A 163 -2.51 15.11 3.51
N PHE A 164 -3.46 14.25 3.83
CA PHE A 164 -3.34 12.80 3.60
C PHE A 164 -2.92 12.43 2.16
N TRP A 165 -3.42 13.20 1.17
CA TRP A 165 -3.13 12.97 -0.24
C TRP A 165 -1.91 13.72 -0.76
N ALA A 166 -1.17 14.42 0.09
CA ALA A 166 0.03 15.16 -0.31
C ALA A 166 1.24 14.26 -0.59
N LEU A 167 1.25 13.04 -0.06
CA LEU A 167 2.27 12.05 -0.35
C LEU A 167 1.87 11.21 -1.56
N GLU A 168 2.83 10.93 -2.41
CA GLU A 168 2.66 10.04 -3.55
C GLU A 168 3.36 8.70 -3.29
N THR A 169 2.79 7.65 -3.85
CA THR A 169 3.36 6.31 -3.83
C THR A 169 3.08 5.66 -5.18
N GLU A 170 4.09 5.60 -6.03
CA GLU A 170 3.99 4.99 -7.35
C GLU A 170 3.91 3.46 -7.26
N PRO A 171 3.34 2.79 -8.27
CA PRO A 171 3.42 1.33 -8.35
C PRO A 171 4.86 0.84 -8.25
N ALA A 172 5.05 -0.25 -7.53
CA ALA A 172 6.36 -0.86 -7.24
C ALA A 172 7.37 0.08 -6.54
N SER A 173 6.93 1.24 -6.01
CA SER A 173 7.79 2.10 -5.20
C SER A 173 8.11 1.46 -3.84
N VAL A 174 9.26 1.86 -3.28
CA VAL A 174 9.74 1.46 -1.97
C VAL A 174 9.78 2.67 -1.05
N SER A 175 9.24 2.52 0.16
CA SER A 175 9.40 3.48 1.26
C SER A 175 9.96 2.76 2.48
N ILE A 176 10.79 3.42 3.28
CA ILE A 176 11.44 2.83 4.45
C ILE A 176 11.10 3.67 5.68
N VAL A 177 10.65 2.99 6.72
CA VAL A 177 10.44 3.55 8.06
C VAL A 177 11.36 2.79 9.02
N THR A 178 12.12 3.51 9.83
CA THR A 178 12.96 2.95 10.88
C THR A 178 12.39 3.35 12.23
N LEU A 179 12.10 2.38 13.06
CA LEU A 179 11.67 2.56 14.44
C LEU A 179 12.86 2.28 15.36
N TRP A 180 13.20 3.22 16.21
CA TRP A 180 14.31 3.09 17.14
C TRP A 180 13.84 2.64 18.53
N PRO A 181 14.67 1.93 19.31
CA PRO A 181 14.28 1.44 20.64
C PRO A 181 13.91 2.56 21.63
N ASP A 182 14.37 3.77 21.41
CA ASP A 182 14.07 4.96 22.21
C ASP A 182 12.73 5.63 21.86
N GLY A 183 11.97 5.01 20.93
CA GLY A 183 10.68 5.52 20.43
C GLY A 183 10.81 6.55 19.29
N ASN A 184 12.02 6.91 18.89
CA ASN A 184 12.22 7.77 17.73
C ASN A 184 11.85 7.03 16.43
N VAL A 185 11.43 7.79 15.42
CA VAL A 185 11.10 7.30 14.08
C VAL A 185 11.87 8.10 13.05
N SER A 186 12.42 7.42 12.05
CA SER A 186 12.97 8.08 10.86
C SER A 186 12.37 7.49 9.59
N VAL A 187 12.24 8.32 8.55
CA VAL A 187 11.74 7.93 7.24
C VAL A 187 12.82 8.26 6.21
N PRO A 188 13.84 7.41 6.05
CA PRO A 188 14.97 7.69 5.17
C PRO A 188 14.61 7.67 3.69
N LEU A 189 13.48 7.06 3.33
CA LEU A 189 13.09 6.87 1.94
C LEU A 189 11.57 6.90 1.79
N VAL A 190 11.10 7.70 0.84
CA VAL A 190 9.68 7.73 0.44
C VAL A 190 9.59 7.63 -1.07
N ASN A 191 8.75 6.74 -1.58
CA ASN A 191 8.39 6.62 -3.00
C ASN A 191 9.59 6.45 -3.95
N ARG A 192 10.57 5.63 -3.59
CA ARG A 192 11.74 5.33 -4.45
C ARG A 192 11.32 4.48 -5.66
N THR A 193 11.70 4.91 -6.86
CA THR A 193 11.35 4.29 -8.14
C THR A 193 12.53 4.15 -9.12
N ASP A 194 13.73 4.56 -8.74
CA ASP A 194 14.92 4.55 -9.62
C ASP A 194 15.28 3.13 -10.15
N HIS A 195 14.87 2.09 -9.48
CA HIS A 195 15.04 0.69 -9.92
C HIS A 195 14.11 0.29 -11.08
N LEU A 196 13.16 1.14 -11.45
CA LEU A 196 12.21 0.88 -12.55
C LEU A 196 12.69 1.43 -13.91
N HIS A 197 13.83 2.15 -13.91
CA HIS A 197 14.39 2.82 -15.09
C HIS A 197 15.78 2.34 -15.45
#